data_5c63281f33e385350f39da3067b96613
#
_entry.id   5c63281f33e385350f39da3067b96613
#
_cell.length_a   1.000
_cell.length_b   1.000
_cell.length_c   1.000
_cell.angle_alpha   90.00
_cell.angle_beta   90.00
_cell.angle_gamma   90.00
#
_symmetry.space_group_name_H-M   'P 1'
#
loop_
_entity.id
_entity.type
_entity.pdbx_description
1 polymer ?
#
loop_
_entity_poly.entity_id
_entity_poly.type
_entity_poly.pdbx_seq_one_letter_code
_entity_poly.pdbx_strand_id
1 'polypeptide(L)'
;NNANSKIALFEPKVYSDSRAIASQILGGEAVIVNFTQIDEAQAKRILDFLGGAIYAVNGEIERIGQSIFLVTPDTFEISGTLTDNLEPNTRY
;
A
#
# COMPACT_ATOMS: atom_id res chain seq x y z
N ASN A 1 -9.05 -3.78 -17.04
CA ASN A 1 -9.86 -2.63 -17.06
C ASN A 1 -9.46 -1.62 -16.00
N ASN A 2 -9.69 -0.38 -16.31
CA ASN A 2 -9.25 0.68 -15.44
C ASN A 2 -9.93 0.70 -14.10
N ALA A 3 -11.09 0.17 -14.03
CA ALA A 3 -11.80 0.17 -12.78
C ALA A 3 -11.01 -0.56 -11.70
N ASN A 4 -10.11 -1.42 -12.11
CA ASN A 4 -9.34 -2.19 -11.17
C ASN A 4 -8.04 -1.53 -10.76
N SER A 5 -7.80 -0.35 -11.26
CA SER A 5 -6.53 0.32 -11.00
C SER A 5 -6.66 1.49 -10.07
N LYS A 6 -7.69 1.51 -9.28
CA LYS A 6 -7.91 2.62 -8.38
C LYS A 6 -6.91 2.60 -7.25
N ILE A 7 -6.54 3.77 -6.83
CA ILE A 7 -5.67 3.95 -5.68
C ILE A 7 -6.45 4.75 -4.66
N ALA A 8 -6.62 4.21 -3.48
CA ALA A 8 -7.35 4.88 -2.43
C ALA A 8 -6.38 5.72 -1.61
N LEU A 9 -6.85 6.88 -1.17
CA LEU A 9 -6.05 7.75 -0.33
C LEU A 9 -6.60 7.72 1.08
N PHE A 10 -5.72 7.49 2.04
CA PHE A 10 -6.09 7.49 3.44
C PHE A 10 -5.24 8.47 4.22
N GLU A 11 -5.88 9.15 5.14
CA GLU A 11 -5.20 10.05 6.06
C GLU A 11 -5.59 9.66 7.47
N PRO A 12 -4.97 8.63 8.02
CA PRO A 12 -5.37 8.14 9.35
C PRO A 12 -5.11 9.18 10.43
N LYS A 13 -5.98 9.22 11.40
CA LYS A 13 -5.86 10.11 12.53
C LYS A 13 -5.59 9.37 13.81
N VAL A 14 -5.95 8.10 13.88
CA VAL A 14 -5.68 7.26 15.01
C VAL A 14 -5.35 5.86 14.53
N TYR A 15 -4.78 5.07 15.41
CA TYR A 15 -4.34 3.72 15.04
C TYR A 15 -5.48 2.86 14.49
N SER A 16 -6.68 2.99 15.04
CA SER A 16 -7.77 2.12 14.61
C SER A 16 -8.15 2.34 13.14
N ASP A 17 -7.74 3.46 12.56
CA ASP A 17 -7.99 3.68 11.14
C ASP A 17 -7.24 2.70 10.26
N SER A 18 -6.26 2.00 10.82
CA SER A 18 -5.45 1.05 10.05
C SER A 18 -6.27 -0.12 9.53
N ARG A 19 -7.39 -0.43 10.18
CA ARG A 19 -8.19 -1.58 9.74
C ARG A 19 -8.81 -1.33 8.38
N ALA A 20 -9.31 -0.13 8.15
CA ALA A 20 -9.89 0.20 6.85
C ALA A 20 -8.83 0.15 5.76
N ILE A 21 -7.62 0.62 6.10
CA ILE A 21 -6.52 0.60 5.14
C ILE A 21 -6.17 -0.84 4.80
N ALA A 22 -6.05 -1.69 5.81
CA ALA A 22 -5.71 -3.08 5.59
C ALA A 22 -6.77 -3.78 4.74
N SER A 23 -8.04 -3.45 4.95
CA SER A 23 -9.10 -4.05 4.17
C SER A 23 -8.95 -3.74 2.69
N GLN A 24 -8.57 -2.52 2.36
CA GLN A 24 -8.36 -2.16 0.97
C GLN A 24 -7.22 -2.96 0.36
N ILE A 25 -6.12 -3.08 1.12
CA ILE A 25 -4.96 -3.81 0.63
C ILE A 25 -5.30 -5.28 0.43
N LEU A 26 -5.99 -5.86 1.38
CA LEU A 26 -6.34 -7.27 1.28
C LEU A 26 -7.37 -7.50 0.18
N GLY A 27 -8.10 -6.47 -0.20
CA GLY A 27 -9.03 -6.55 -1.30
C GLY A 27 -8.38 -6.38 -2.66
N GLY A 28 -7.07 -6.20 -2.69
CA GLY A 28 -6.36 -6.13 -3.96
C GLY A 28 -6.17 -4.72 -4.49
N GLU A 29 -6.40 -3.70 -3.68
CA GLU A 29 -6.28 -2.33 -4.14
C GLU A 29 -5.06 -1.64 -3.56
N ALA A 30 -4.50 -0.75 -4.34
CA ALA A 30 -3.37 0.04 -3.87
C ALA A 30 -3.88 1.18 -2.98
N VAL A 31 -3.02 1.62 -2.07
CA VAL A 31 -3.39 2.65 -1.11
C VAL A 31 -2.24 3.61 -0.96
N ILE A 32 -2.57 4.90 -0.90
CA ILE A 32 -1.60 5.90 -0.51
C ILE A 32 -1.98 6.31 0.92
N VAL A 33 -1.04 6.20 1.83
CA VAL A 33 -1.29 6.52 3.23
C VAL A 33 -0.50 7.77 3.57
N ASN A 34 -1.21 8.79 4.00
CA ASN A 34 -0.63 10.07 4.35
C ASN A 34 -0.68 10.21 5.87
N PHE A 35 0.49 10.24 6.50
CA PHE A 35 0.59 10.27 7.96
C PHE A 35 0.76 11.66 8.53
N THR A 36 0.39 12.69 7.79
CA THR A 36 0.58 14.04 8.31
C THR A 36 -0.42 14.45 9.37
N GLN A 37 -1.50 13.67 9.55
CA GLN A 37 -2.55 14.01 10.50
C GLN A 37 -2.50 13.17 11.78
N ILE A 38 -1.43 12.46 12.00
CA ILE A 38 -1.34 11.53 13.12
C ILE A 38 0.06 11.65 13.74
N ASP A 39 0.18 11.37 15.03
CA ASP A 39 1.49 11.48 15.65
C ASP A 39 2.38 10.33 15.20
N GLU A 40 3.67 10.55 15.38
CA GLU A 40 4.66 9.64 14.85
C GLU A 40 4.59 8.25 15.46
N ALA A 41 4.29 8.17 16.74
CA ALA A 41 4.24 6.87 17.40
C ALA A 41 3.11 6.01 16.85
N GLN A 42 1.94 6.62 16.64
CA GLN A 42 0.83 5.88 16.09
C GLN A 42 1.05 5.54 14.62
N ALA A 43 1.69 6.46 13.89
CA ALA A 43 2.00 6.17 12.49
C ALA A 43 2.88 4.95 12.39
N LYS A 44 3.85 4.84 13.27
CA LYS A 44 4.74 3.69 13.26
C LYS A 44 3.99 2.40 13.58
N ARG A 45 3.05 2.48 14.51
CA ARG A 45 2.24 1.30 14.83
C ARG A 45 1.41 0.87 13.64
N ILE A 46 0.87 1.84 12.91
CA ILE A 46 0.09 1.51 11.73
C ILE A 46 0.97 0.86 10.68
N LEU A 47 2.18 1.39 10.48
CA LEU A 47 3.09 0.80 9.51
C LEU A 47 3.44 -0.63 9.88
N ASP A 48 3.64 -0.89 11.15
CA ASP A 48 3.94 -2.24 11.61
C ASP A 48 2.77 -3.18 11.31
N PHE A 49 1.57 -2.71 11.58
CA PHE A 49 0.39 -3.52 11.33
C PHE A 49 0.20 -3.76 9.83
N LEU A 50 0.37 -2.72 9.04
CA LEU A 50 0.21 -2.86 7.59
C LEU A 50 1.30 -3.76 7.01
N GLY A 51 2.46 -3.80 7.66
CA GLY A 51 3.52 -4.69 7.21
C GLY A 51 3.08 -6.13 7.18
N GLY A 52 2.29 -6.54 8.17
CA GLY A 52 1.75 -7.89 8.17
C GLY A 52 0.76 -8.12 7.06
N ALA A 53 -0.12 -7.15 6.83
CA ALA A 53 -1.11 -7.29 5.76
C ALA A 53 -0.41 -7.31 4.40
N ILE A 54 0.61 -6.48 4.24
CA ILE A 54 1.37 -6.43 3.01
C ILE A 54 2.05 -7.75 2.74
N TYR A 55 2.62 -8.33 3.78
CA TYR A 55 3.28 -9.62 3.65
C TYR A 55 2.29 -10.68 3.20
N ALA A 56 1.08 -10.63 3.75
CA ALA A 56 0.06 -11.63 3.46
C ALA A 56 -0.35 -11.63 1.99
N VAL A 57 -0.22 -10.49 1.33
CA VAL A 57 -0.59 -10.40 -0.09
C VAL A 57 0.61 -10.27 -1.00
N ASN A 58 1.81 -10.49 -0.47
CA ASN A 58 3.04 -10.37 -1.24
C ASN A 58 3.15 -9.00 -1.88
N GLY A 59 2.73 -7.99 -1.15
CA GLY A 59 2.75 -6.64 -1.66
C GLY A 59 4.02 -5.92 -1.32
N GLU A 60 4.00 -4.63 -1.56
CA GLU A 60 5.14 -3.78 -1.31
C GLU A 60 4.69 -2.46 -0.72
N ILE A 61 5.60 -1.84 0.01
CA ILE A 61 5.37 -0.51 0.53
C ILE A 61 6.54 0.35 0.12
N GLU A 62 6.24 1.54 -0.33
CA GLU A 62 7.26 2.44 -0.80
C GLU A 62 7.01 3.83 -0.25
N ARG A 63 8.04 4.45 0.32
CA ARG A 63 7.92 5.80 0.83
C ARG A 63 8.04 6.76 -0.33
N ILE A 64 7.00 7.53 -0.58
CA ILE A 64 6.97 8.45 -1.71
C ILE A 64 7.01 9.91 -1.27
N GLY A 65 7.03 10.14 0.02
CA GLY A 65 7.15 11.48 0.58
C GLY A 65 7.61 11.36 2.00
N GLN A 66 7.79 12.49 2.67
CA GLN A 66 8.30 12.44 4.02
C GLN A 66 7.40 11.64 4.96
N SER A 67 6.09 11.80 4.80
CA SER A 67 5.13 11.08 5.62
C SER A 67 4.11 10.36 4.78
N ILE A 68 4.46 10.02 3.55
CA ILE A 68 3.50 9.46 2.62
C ILE A 68 4.06 8.17 2.05
N PHE A 69 3.23 7.14 2.07
CA PHE A 69 3.63 5.82 1.62
C PHE A 69 2.65 5.28 0.60
N LEU A 70 3.17 4.59 -0.38
CA LEU A 70 2.36 3.88 -1.36
C LEU A 70 2.43 2.40 -1.05
N VAL A 71 1.28 1.77 -0.92
CA VAL A 71 1.20 0.35 -0.64
C VAL A 71 0.50 -0.33 -1.81
N THR A 72 1.14 -1.32 -2.39
CA THR A 72 0.56 -2.02 -3.52
C THR A 72 0.54 -3.51 -3.24
N PRO A 73 -0.60 -4.16 -3.41
CA PRO A 73 -0.63 -5.61 -3.28
C PRO A 73 -0.04 -6.26 -4.51
N ASP A 74 0.26 -7.52 -4.38
CA ASP A 74 0.84 -8.31 -5.44
C ASP A 74 0.03 -8.23 -6.73
N THR A 75 -1.28 -8.23 -6.60
CA THR A 75 -2.16 -8.29 -7.76
C THR A 75 -2.37 -6.95 -8.45
N PHE A 76 -1.85 -5.88 -7.88
CA PHE A 76 -2.05 -4.57 -8.44
C PHE A 76 -1.05 -4.30 -9.55
N GLU A 77 -1.53 -3.75 -10.67
CA GLU A 77 -0.65 -3.37 -11.77
C GLU A 77 -0.85 -1.90 -12.09
N ILE A 78 0.22 -1.16 -11.99
CA ILE A 78 0.21 0.23 -12.37
C ILE A 78 0.27 0.32 -13.88
N SER A 79 1.07 -0.53 -14.49
CA SER A 79 1.24 -0.56 -15.92
C SER A 79 1.58 -1.97 -16.33
N GLY A 80 0.74 -2.56 -17.16
CA GLY A 80 1.02 -3.90 -17.64
C GLY A 80 2.32 -3.97 -18.40
N THR A 81 2.59 -2.94 -19.16
CA THR A 81 3.79 -2.91 -19.96
C THR A 81 5.04 -3.00 -19.09
N LEU A 82 5.04 -2.26 -18.01
CA LEU A 82 6.18 -2.27 -17.12
C LEU A 82 6.37 -3.65 -16.54
N THR A 83 5.31 -4.24 -16.09
CA THR A 83 5.38 -5.56 -15.50
C THR A 83 5.91 -6.57 -16.48
N ASP A 84 5.42 -6.51 -17.69
CA ASP A 84 5.85 -7.44 -18.71
C ASP A 84 7.33 -7.33 -18.98
N ASN A 85 7.85 -6.13 -18.96
CA ASN A 85 9.25 -5.93 -19.26
C ASN A 85 10.17 -6.42 -18.18
N LEU A 86 9.75 -6.28 -16.95
CA LEU A 86 10.61 -6.62 -15.84
C LEU A 86 10.57 -8.07 -15.47
N GLU A 87 9.43 -8.66 -15.63
CA GLU A 87 9.21 -9.95 -15.07
C GLU A 87 10.17 -11.05 -15.51
N PRO A 88 10.43 -11.20 -16.78
CA PRO A 88 11.20 -12.35 -17.20
C PRO A 88 12.56 -12.41 -16.58
N ASN A 89 13.10 -11.29 -16.21
CA ASN A 89 14.46 -11.25 -15.71
C ASN A 89 14.56 -11.06 -14.23
N THR A 90 13.62 -10.40 -13.67
CA THR A 90 13.76 -10.02 -12.27
C THR A 90 13.25 -11.07 -11.32
N ARG A 91 12.54 -12.03 -11.81
CA ARG A 91 12.04 -13.04 -10.93
C ARG A 91 13.08 -13.99 -10.45
N TYR A 92 14.14 -14.04 -11.16
CA TYR A 92 15.19 -14.98 -10.85
C TYR A 92 16.48 -14.27 -10.69
#